data_b1cc7f4a765b865c8e3c891e983d73a9
#
_entry.id   b1cc7f4a765b865c8e3c891e983d73a9
#
_cell.length_a   1.000
_cell.length_b   1.000
_cell.length_c   1.000
_cell.angle_alpha   90.00
_cell.angle_beta   90.00
_cell.angle_gamma   90.00
#
_symmetry.space_group_name_H-M   'P 1'
#
loop_
_entity.id
_entity.type
_entity.pdbx_description
1 polymer ?
#
loop_
_entity_poly.entity_id
_entity_poly.type
_entity_poly.pdbx_seq_one_letter_code
_entity_poly.pdbx_strand_id
1 'polypeptide(L)'
;MVRILLFIVLISISYVSYSQDKYERIPLSWELNLRSSVDPIELPPLDLDNIIAEDSINDKDKSLPWRYGISRPLVLDFENDGVWTQLPNNRGRIWQVAIWSPDAVNLSVNFNEFKLPEGSMMHLYNDAQTDISKTYTKDQNRENKKLGSWFVSGQIIWIEYYEPENTVGVAHLEIGTVIHGYRMGRVHQIIAENSRGLNDSGDCNYDVNCSIGNDFENKKDLVKKTVALLNLGNGQLCSSSLINTTLSNKTPYLLTANHCLENSDPSFWSVRFNWMSPSPICASEEESLDIQTNFTMSGAEVKANNALSDFALVELYNEVPESWDVAFAGWDSTDELPVMEVGIHHPNGDVMKVCRDDSGAVKENANGTEVWLIGGVSAGIGNGWEIGTTESGSSGSPLFNEDARIIGQLYAGQAFCDGTDNNNDYDIYGRFGISWDSGDTPETRLKDWLDPNNSGQVRTETIQNILSTQDFDGTGTLDIYPNPANTRISITNNRYPNLEYYFYNLMGQKIYSGNISNTINEINVEHLNEGFYILYLVDGDANVSSAKKIIIKR
;
A
#
# COMPACT_ATOMS: atom_id res chain seq x y z
N MET A 1 -60.83 26.31 -20.88
CA MET A 1 -60.33 25.22 -20.01
C MET A 1 -58.95 24.79 -20.53
N VAL A 2 -57.92 25.40 -19.96
CA VAL A 2 -56.51 25.13 -20.30
C VAL A 2 -55.97 24.20 -19.24
N ARG A 3 -55.55 22.96 -19.63
CA ARG A 3 -54.88 22.02 -18.76
C ARG A 3 -53.38 22.32 -18.80
N ILE A 4 -52.82 22.76 -17.69
CA ILE A 4 -51.39 22.91 -17.48
C ILE A 4 -50.86 21.53 -17.05
N LEU A 5 -50.00 20.92 -17.89
CA LEU A 5 -49.22 19.74 -17.54
C LEU A 5 -47.96 20.22 -16.79
N LEU A 6 -47.87 19.90 -15.52
CA LEU A 6 -46.62 20.06 -14.75
C LEU A 6 -45.70 18.85 -15.07
N PHE A 7 -44.58 19.11 -15.73
CA PHE A 7 -43.47 18.17 -15.85
C PHE A 7 -42.61 18.29 -14.59
N ILE A 8 -42.69 17.31 -13.69
CA ILE A 8 -41.73 17.14 -12.60
C ILE A 8 -40.52 16.40 -13.16
N VAL A 9 -39.44 17.11 -13.39
CA VAL A 9 -38.12 16.54 -13.67
C VAL A 9 -37.52 16.05 -12.35
N LEU A 10 -37.58 14.75 -12.11
CA LEU A 10 -36.84 14.09 -11.04
C LEU A 10 -35.36 14.02 -11.46
N ILE A 11 -34.56 14.95 -10.97
CA ILE A 11 -33.09 14.83 -10.99
C ILE A 11 -32.73 13.79 -9.94
N SER A 12 -32.47 12.57 -10.39
CA SER A 12 -31.84 11.55 -9.55
C SER A 12 -30.37 11.92 -9.34
N ILE A 13 -30.07 12.58 -8.23
CA ILE A 13 -28.70 12.73 -7.74
C ILE A 13 -28.31 11.35 -7.23
N SER A 14 -27.55 10.60 -8.01
CA SER A 14 -26.87 9.41 -7.55
C SER A 14 -25.79 9.84 -6.57
N TYR A 15 -26.09 9.75 -5.27
CA TYR A 15 -25.05 9.76 -4.26
C TYR A 15 -24.25 8.47 -4.43
N VAL A 16 -23.07 8.58 -5.01
CA VAL A 16 -22.03 7.57 -4.85
C VAL A 16 -21.61 7.67 -3.40
N SER A 17 -22.17 6.82 -2.53
CA SER A 17 -21.62 6.62 -1.20
C SER A 17 -20.31 5.88 -1.37
N TYR A 18 -19.21 6.61 -1.42
CA TYR A 18 -17.93 6.05 -1.03
C TYR A 18 -18.10 5.66 0.44
N SER A 19 -17.82 4.39 0.75
CA SER A 19 -17.61 3.96 2.12
C SER A 19 -16.36 4.71 2.60
N GLN A 20 -16.60 5.89 3.18
CA GLN A 20 -15.52 6.64 3.83
C GLN A 20 -15.04 5.82 5.01
N ASP A 21 -13.77 5.51 5.02
CA ASP A 21 -13.10 4.97 6.19
C ASP A 21 -13.44 5.89 7.38
N LYS A 22 -13.77 5.32 8.51
CA LYS A 22 -14.34 5.99 9.70
C LYS A 22 -13.44 7.11 10.26
N TYR A 23 -12.30 7.40 9.62
CA TYR A 23 -11.21 8.25 10.11
C TYR A 23 -10.82 9.42 9.20
N GLU A 24 -11.41 9.58 8.03
CA GLU A 24 -11.13 10.76 7.21
C GLU A 24 -12.07 11.92 7.59
N ARG A 25 -11.64 12.70 8.57
CA ARG A 25 -12.28 13.97 8.92
C ARG A 25 -11.46 15.11 8.34
N ILE A 26 -12.15 16.16 7.88
CA ILE A 26 -11.48 17.39 7.48
C ILE A 26 -11.06 18.18 8.73
N PRO A 27 -10.00 19.02 8.66
CA PRO A 27 -9.61 19.90 9.74
C PRO A 27 -10.78 20.79 10.21
N LEU A 28 -10.91 20.99 11.51
CA LEU A 28 -11.99 21.80 12.05
C LEU A 28 -11.90 23.27 11.63
N SER A 29 -10.70 23.79 11.36
CA SER A 29 -10.53 25.12 10.80
C SER A 29 -11.21 25.26 9.44
N TRP A 30 -11.18 24.20 8.60
CA TRP A 30 -11.86 24.21 7.29
C TRP A 30 -13.38 24.13 7.47
N GLU A 31 -13.87 23.20 8.30
CA GLU A 31 -15.30 23.03 8.59
C GLU A 31 -15.94 24.34 9.09
N LEU A 32 -15.22 25.09 9.94
CA LEU A 32 -15.71 26.31 10.57
C LEU A 32 -15.32 27.58 9.82
N ASN A 33 -14.63 27.48 8.67
CA ASN A 33 -14.10 28.61 7.90
C ASN A 33 -13.30 29.60 8.80
N LEU A 34 -12.48 29.06 9.70
CA LEU A 34 -11.65 29.87 10.58
C LEU A 34 -10.44 30.40 9.79
N ARG A 35 -10.23 31.70 9.86
CA ARG A 35 -9.00 32.29 9.34
C ARG A 35 -7.89 32.09 10.36
N SER A 36 -6.80 31.46 9.94
CA SER A 36 -5.60 31.37 10.77
C SER A 36 -4.90 32.73 10.86
N SER A 37 -4.39 33.04 12.06
CA SER A 37 -3.49 34.17 12.30
C SER A 37 -2.03 33.72 12.44
N VAL A 38 -1.71 32.50 11.99
CA VAL A 38 -0.37 31.91 12.09
C VAL A 38 0.47 32.39 10.89
N ASP A 39 1.60 33.01 11.18
CA ASP A 39 2.62 33.27 10.18
C ASP A 39 3.49 32.01 10.04
N PRO A 40 3.74 31.52 8.81
CA PRO A 40 4.58 30.34 8.60
C PRO A 40 6.03 30.55 9.09
N ILE A 41 6.57 29.54 9.74
CA ILE A 41 7.99 29.51 10.13
C ILE A 41 8.79 29.19 8.88
N GLU A 42 9.60 30.15 8.42
CA GLU A 42 10.40 30.01 7.21
C GLU A 42 11.70 29.26 7.51
N LEU A 43 11.97 28.21 6.72
CA LEU A 43 13.25 27.52 6.70
C LEU A 43 14.20 28.19 5.71
N PRO A 44 15.51 28.26 5.98
CA PRO A 44 16.48 28.76 5.01
C PRO A 44 16.39 27.99 3.69
N PRO A 45 16.59 28.64 2.53
CA PRO A 45 16.58 27.94 1.24
C PRO A 45 17.67 26.87 1.15
N LEU A 46 17.47 25.86 0.29
CA LEU A 46 18.46 24.82 -0.03
C LEU A 46 19.20 25.17 -1.32
N ASP A 47 20.43 24.72 -1.42
CA ASP A 47 21.20 24.72 -2.67
C ASP A 47 20.81 23.47 -3.50
N LEU A 48 19.69 23.57 -4.21
CA LEU A 48 19.14 22.46 -4.98
C LEU A 48 20.03 22.06 -6.16
N ASP A 49 20.79 23.00 -6.74
CA ASP A 49 21.66 22.70 -7.88
C ASP A 49 22.75 21.68 -7.49
N ASN A 50 23.37 21.85 -6.34
CA ASN A 50 24.35 20.90 -5.82
C ASN A 50 23.71 19.56 -5.46
N ILE A 51 22.52 19.56 -4.83
CA ILE A 51 21.78 18.35 -4.47
C ILE A 51 21.42 17.53 -5.71
N ILE A 52 20.91 18.17 -6.76
CA ILE A 52 20.55 17.51 -8.02
C ILE A 52 21.81 16.96 -8.73
N ALA A 53 22.93 17.68 -8.66
CA ALA A 53 24.20 17.18 -9.20
C ALA A 53 24.69 15.90 -8.48
N GLU A 54 24.54 15.81 -7.16
CA GLU A 54 24.81 14.58 -6.40
C GLU A 54 23.84 13.45 -6.82
N ASP A 55 22.54 13.74 -6.95
CA ASP A 55 21.53 12.76 -7.35
C ASP A 55 21.81 12.16 -8.72
N SER A 56 22.31 12.96 -9.66
CA SER A 56 22.67 12.47 -11.01
C SER A 56 23.74 11.36 -11.01
N ILE A 57 24.45 11.24 -9.89
CA ILE A 57 25.44 10.18 -9.64
C ILE A 57 24.80 9.04 -8.83
N ASN A 58 24.15 9.39 -7.73
CA ASN A 58 23.58 8.42 -6.77
C ASN A 58 22.43 7.61 -7.37
N ASP A 59 21.61 8.19 -8.24
CA ASP A 59 20.49 7.52 -8.89
C ASP A 59 20.90 6.37 -9.82
N LYS A 60 22.19 6.27 -10.15
CA LYS A 60 22.75 5.15 -10.91
C LYS A 60 23.12 3.96 -10.04
N ASP A 61 23.13 4.14 -8.72
CA ASP A 61 23.48 3.11 -7.74
C ASP A 61 22.22 2.64 -7.01
N LYS A 62 21.62 1.56 -7.52
CA LYS A 62 20.41 0.96 -6.92
C LYS A 62 20.64 0.27 -5.57
N SER A 63 21.90 0.13 -5.11
CA SER A 63 22.19 -0.31 -3.74
C SER A 63 21.97 0.80 -2.70
N LEU A 64 21.63 2.01 -3.13
CA LEU A 64 21.26 3.13 -2.28
C LEU A 64 19.74 3.38 -2.36
N PRO A 65 19.08 3.72 -1.24
CA PRO A 65 17.70 4.20 -1.28
C PRO A 65 17.58 5.49 -2.11
N TRP A 66 16.51 5.61 -2.89
CA TRP A 66 16.32 6.79 -3.73
C TRP A 66 15.98 8.04 -2.90
N ARG A 67 16.76 9.10 -3.04
CA ARG A 67 16.59 10.36 -2.32
C ARG A 67 15.60 11.27 -3.04
N TYR A 68 14.44 11.56 -2.41
CA TYR A 68 13.46 12.52 -2.91
C TYR A 68 13.51 13.86 -2.17
N GLY A 69 14.16 13.92 -1.02
CA GLY A 69 14.12 15.06 -0.14
C GLY A 69 15.32 15.15 0.81
N ILE A 70 15.41 16.27 1.49
CA ILE A 70 16.45 16.58 2.48
C ILE A 70 15.82 16.71 3.87
N SER A 71 16.37 15.97 4.83
CA SER A 71 16.01 16.05 6.25
C SER A 71 16.54 17.35 6.86
N ARG A 72 15.66 18.14 7.50
CA ARG A 72 15.97 19.44 8.08
C ARG A 72 15.57 19.47 9.55
N PRO A 73 16.53 19.49 10.49
CA PRO A 73 16.23 19.62 11.92
C PRO A 73 15.43 20.90 12.20
N LEU A 74 14.32 20.76 12.91
CA LEU A 74 13.47 21.86 13.37
C LEU A 74 12.67 21.41 14.59
N VAL A 75 12.91 22.00 15.74
CA VAL A 75 12.20 21.67 16.97
C VAL A 75 11.07 22.67 17.20
N LEU A 76 9.83 22.19 17.24
CA LEU A 76 8.62 22.97 17.50
C LEU A 76 7.71 22.20 18.46
N ASP A 77 7.12 22.90 19.42
CA ASP A 77 6.23 22.31 20.41
C ASP A 77 5.00 23.21 20.74
N PHE A 78 4.07 22.67 21.54
CA PHE A 78 2.84 23.38 21.94
C PHE A 78 3.06 24.60 22.85
N GLU A 79 4.14 24.66 23.58
CA GLU A 79 4.37 25.66 24.61
C GLU A 79 4.98 26.92 24.01
N ASN A 80 5.85 26.73 23.01
CA ASN A 80 6.69 27.79 22.47
C ASN A 80 6.24 28.26 21.08
N ASP A 81 5.51 27.44 20.34
CA ASP A 81 5.26 27.65 18.91
C ASP A 81 3.78 27.57 18.57
N GLY A 82 3.42 28.13 17.39
CA GLY A 82 2.07 28.09 16.87
C GLY A 82 1.06 28.94 17.63
N VAL A 83 -0.21 28.77 17.32
CA VAL A 83 -1.31 29.57 17.87
C VAL A 83 -2.47 28.69 18.32
N TRP A 84 -2.92 28.90 19.56
CA TRP A 84 -4.13 28.30 20.09
C TRP A 84 -5.36 29.18 19.79
N THR A 85 -6.40 28.58 19.22
CA THR A 85 -7.69 29.24 18.95
C THR A 85 -8.82 28.51 19.66
N GLN A 86 -9.59 29.22 20.51
CA GLN A 86 -10.80 28.66 21.13
C GLN A 86 -11.92 28.52 20.10
N LEU A 87 -12.60 27.38 20.12
CA LEU A 87 -13.73 27.13 19.22
C LEU A 87 -15.04 27.64 19.80
N PRO A 88 -15.98 28.11 18.95
CA PRO A 88 -17.29 28.55 19.41
C PRO A 88 -18.09 27.40 20.04
N ASN A 89 -19.05 27.75 20.90
CA ASN A 89 -20.01 26.83 21.54
C ASN A 89 -19.35 25.73 22.40
N ASN A 90 -18.24 26.04 23.06
CA ASN A 90 -17.50 25.13 23.94
C ASN A 90 -17.10 23.81 23.23
N ARG A 91 -16.75 23.88 21.94
CA ARG A 91 -16.29 22.71 21.17
C ARG A 91 -14.84 22.34 21.47
N GLY A 92 -14.16 23.08 22.35
CA GLY A 92 -12.73 22.89 22.64
C GLY A 92 -11.86 23.92 21.92
N ARG A 93 -10.64 23.53 21.57
CA ARG A 93 -9.65 24.42 20.95
C ARG A 93 -8.84 23.72 19.87
N ILE A 94 -8.28 24.52 18.97
CA ILE A 94 -7.30 24.04 18.00
C ILE A 94 -5.95 24.73 18.22
N TRP A 95 -4.87 23.99 18.00
CA TRP A 95 -3.53 24.52 17.86
C TRP A 95 -3.09 24.39 16.41
N GLN A 96 -2.47 25.42 15.88
CA GLN A 96 -1.99 25.43 14.51
C GLN A 96 -0.56 25.97 14.45
N VAL A 97 0.27 25.34 13.64
CA VAL A 97 1.57 25.84 13.21
C VAL A 97 1.72 25.61 11.71
N ALA A 98 2.38 26.52 11.02
CA ALA A 98 2.71 26.39 9.60
C ALA A 98 4.23 26.47 9.42
N ILE A 99 4.77 25.66 8.53
CA ILE A 99 6.19 25.63 8.18
C ILE A 99 6.29 25.87 6.69
N TRP A 100 7.09 26.87 6.31
CA TRP A 100 7.39 27.18 4.92
C TRP A 100 8.84 26.79 4.58
N SER A 101 9.00 25.94 3.60
CA SER A 101 10.29 25.58 3.04
C SER A 101 10.32 25.99 1.57
N PRO A 102 11.01 27.08 1.22
CA PRO A 102 11.07 27.57 -0.18
C PRO A 102 11.54 26.48 -1.15
N ASP A 103 10.91 26.42 -2.33
CA ASP A 103 11.18 25.47 -3.42
C ASP A 103 10.87 24.00 -3.14
N ALA A 104 10.23 23.68 -2.00
CA ALA A 104 9.74 22.33 -1.75
C ALA A 104 8.57 21.98 -2.68
N VAL A 105 8.55 20.77 -3.23
CA VAL A 105 7.40 20.22 -3.96
C VAL A 105 6.46 19.44 -3.03
N ASN A 106 6.99 18.93 -1.94
CA ASN A 106 6.23 18.32 -0.86
C ASN A 106 6.95 18.49 0.49
N LEU A 107 6.22 18.34 1.58
CA LEU A 107 6.74 18.40 2.95
C LEU A 107 6.15 17.28 3.80
N SER A 108 6.98 16.70 4.67
CA SER A 108 6.54 15.82 5.75
C SER A 108 7.27 16.15 7.04
N VAL A 109 6.76 15.64 8.18
CA VAL A 109 7.35 15.92 9.50
C VAL A 109 7.54 14.63 10.30
N ASN A 110 8.61 14.60 11.08
CA ASN A 110 8.84 13.60 12.11
C ASN A 110 8.65 14.20 13.48
N PHE A 111 7.80 13.56 14.28
CA PHE A 111 7.56 13.93 15.66
C PHE A 111 8.47 13.12 16.59
N ASN A 112 9.33 13.80 17.34
CA ASN A 112 10.14 13.18 18.40
C ASN A 112 9.28 12.78 19.59
N GLU A 113 8.23 13.57 19.88
CA GLU A 113 7.18 13.21 20.81
C GLU A 113 5.82 13.33 20.13
N PHE A 114 5.06 12.23 20.16
CA PHE A 114 3.71 12.15 19.66
C PHE A 114 2.84 11.37 20.65
N LYS A 115 1.88 12.06 21.24
CA LYS A 115 0.88 11.46 22.11
C LYS A 115 -0.40 12.28 22.04
N LEU A 116 -1.49 11.66 21.61
CA LEU A 116 -2.81 12.31 21.56
C LEU A 116 -3.74 11.69 22.61
N PRO A 117 -4.49 12.50 23.37
CA PRO A 117 -5.54 12.02 24.26
C PRO A 117 -6.78 11.52 23.49
N GLU A 118 -7.66 10.80 24.18
CA GLU A 118 -8.93 10.32 23.63
C GLU A 118 -9.79 11.48 23.08
N GLY A 119 -10.33 11.29 21.88
CA GLY A 119 -11.22 12.25 21.22
C GLY A 119 -10.51 13.41 20.52
N SER A 120 -9.21 13.59 20.73
CA SER A 120 -8.42 14.59 20.00
C SER A 120 -7.99 14.06 18.62
N MET A 121 -7.65 14.97 17.72
CA MET A 121 -7.25 14.65 16.34
C MET A 121 -6.15 15.59 15.88
N MET A 122 -5.31 15.09 14.96
CA MET A 122 -4.32 15.91 14.28
C MET A 122 -4.39 15.67 12.77
N HIS A 123 -4.22 16.75 12.01
CA HIS A 123 -4.13 16.74 10.55
C HIS A 123 -2.89 17.50 10.08
N LEU A 124 -2.32 17.04 8.99
CA LEU A 124 -1.31 17.78 8.23
C LEU A 124 -1.89 18.07 6.86
N TYR A 125 -1.74 19.30 6.37
CA TYR A 125 -2.30 19.69 5.08
C TYR A 125 -1.48 20.83 4.43
N ASN A 126 -1.66 21.00 3.13
CA ASN A 126 -0.98 22.06 2.38
C ASN A 126 -1.75 23.39 2.47
N ASP A 127 -1.07 24.49 2.17
CA ASP A 127 -1.66 25.85 2.24
C ASP A 127 -2.85 26.03 1.28
N ALA A 128 -2.82 25.38 0.13
CA ALA A 128 -3.92 25.42 -0.84
C ALA A 128 -5.16 24.62 -0.41
N GLN A 129 -5.11 23.87 0.68
CA GLN A 129 -6.17 22.98 1.17
C GLN A 129 -6.64 21.94 0.14
N THR A 130 -5.72 21.48 -0.70
CA THR A 130 -5.95 20.49 -1.78
C THR A 130 -5.35 19.14 -1.47
N ASP A 131 -4.49 19.06 -0.46
CA ASP A 131 -3.82 17.84 -0.03
C ASP A 131 -3.80 17.76 1.49
N ILE A 132 -4.18 16.60 2.03
CA ILE A 132 -4.34 16.37 3.46
C ILE A 132 -3.86 14.96 3.81
N SER A 133 -3.17 14.84 4.95
CA SER A 133 -2.85 13.54 5.54
C SER A 133 -4.11 12.83 6.05
N LYS A 134 -3.97 11.54 6.34
CA LYS A 134 -4.99 10.86 7.16
C LYS A 134 -5.17 11.54 8.51
N THR A 135 -6.34 11.36 9.13
CA THR A 135 -6.57 11.82 10.51
C THR A 135 -5.74 10.99 11.50
N TYR A 136 -4.85 11.65 12.24
CA TYR A 136 -4.12 11.04 13.35
C TYR A 136 -4.93 11.18 14.65
N THR A 137 -4.99 10.10 15.42
CA THR A 137 -5.70 10.01 16.71
C THR A 137 -4.84 9.32 17.76
N LYS A 138 -5.38 9.02 18.94
CA LYS A 138 -4.71 8.20 19.95
C LYS A 138 -4.25 6.82 19.44
N ASP A 139 -4.84 6.32 18.35
CA ASP A 139 -4.52 5.00 17.81
C ASP A 139 -3.11 4.94 17.19
N GLN A 140 -2.50 6.11 16.95
CA GLN A 140 -1.11 6.24 16.55
C GLN A 140 -0.13 6.44 17.74
N ASN A 141 -0.61 6.50 18.98
CA ASN A 141 0.27 6.57 20.15
C ASN A 141 1.12 5.31 20.27
N ARG A 142 2.40 5.47 20.57
CA ARG A 142 3.40 4.39 20.72
C ARG A 142 4.20 4.58 22.01
N GLU A 143 4.82 3.51 22.48
CA GLU A 143 5.69 3.57 23.67
C GLU A 143 6.92 4.47 23.43
N ASN A 144 7.51 4.41 22.24
CA ASN A 144 8.63 5.26 21.84
C ASN A 144 8.23 6.71 21.55
N LYS A 145 6.92 7.01 21.51
CA LYS A 145 6.32 8.31 21.22
C LYS A 145 6.72 8.94 19.89
N LYS A 146 7.27 8.19 18.95
CA LYS A 146 7.69 8.69 17.65
C LYS A 146 6.59 8.53 16.61
N LEU A 147 6.55 9.44 15.64
CA LEU A 147 5.68 9.36 14.47
C LEU A 147 6.34 10.04 13.27
N GLY A 148 6.44 9.33 12.14
CA GLY A 148 6.71 9.93 10.84
C GLY A 148 5.40 10.14 10.08
N SER A 149 5.25 11.29 9.44
CA SER A 149 4.10 11.55 8.59
C SER A 149 4.38 11.15 7.13
N TRP A 150 3.32 10.83 6.39
CA TRP A 150 3.38 10.91 4.94
C TRP A 150 3.46 12.38 4.53
N PHE A 151 4.00 12.67 3.36
CA PHE A 151 4.14 14.05 2.89
C PHE A 151 2.81 14.62 2.34
N VAL A 152 2.73 15.94 2.34
CA VAL A 152 1.72 16.73 1.64
C VAL A 152 2.39 17.62 0.61
N SER A 153 1.70 17.93 -0.49
CA SER A 153 2.24 18.70 -1.61
C SER A 153 2.41 20.19 -1.28
N GLY A 154 3.42 20.81 -1.90
CA GLY A 154 3.66 22.24 -1.82
C GLY A 154 4.77 22.66 -0.87
N GLN A 155 4.96 23.97 -0.77
CA GLN A 155 6.05 24.61 0.00
C GLN A 155 5.68 24.90 1.45
N ILE A 156 4.38 24.84 1.81
CA ILE A 156 3.89 25.11 3.15
C ILE A 156 3.09 23.93 3.66
N ILE A 157 3.48 23.41 4.83
CA ILE A 157 2.75 22.40 5.57
C ILE A 157 2.14 23.01 6.82
N TRP A 158 0.85 22.77 7.00
CA TRP A 158 0.10 23.09 8.19
C TRP A 158 -0.06 21.88 9.06
N ILE A 159 0.15 22.03 10.36
CA ILE A 159 -0.16 21.04 11.39
C ILE A 159 -1.29 21.61 12.24
N GLU A 160 -2.42 20.93 12.29
CA GLU A 160 -3.56 21.31 13.12
C GLU A 160 -3.88 20.19 14.10
N TYR A 161 -3.82 20.52 15.38
CA TYR A 161 -4.25 19.65 16.48
C TYR A 161 -5.55 20.18 17.08
N TYR A 162 -6.53 19.29 17.19
CA TYR A 162 -7.82 19.58 17.84
C TYR A 162 -7.92 18.91 19.20
N GLU A 163 -8.29 19.67 20.21
CA GLU A 163 -8.55 19.23 21.57
C GLU A 163 -9.99 19.54 21.97
N PRO A 164 -10.86 18.53 22.20
CA PRO A 164 -12.21 18.73 22.74
C PRO A 164 -12.23 19.40 24.12
N GLU A 165 -13.32 20.11 24.47
CA GLU A 165 -13.46 20.85 25.73
C GLU A 165 -13.21 20.00 26.99
N ASN A 166 -13.63 18.73 26.97
CA ASN A 166 -13.53 17.84 28.14
C ASN A 166 -12.47 16.75 27.93
N THR A 167 -11.39 17.07 27.24
CA THR A 167 -10.30 16.12 27.01
C THR A 167 -9.68 15.65 28.31
N VAL A 168 -9.58 14.33 28.49
CA VAL A 168 -8.89 13.71 29.62
C VAL A 168 -7.50 13.27 29.16
N GLY A 169 -6.47 13.77 29.85
CA GLY A 169 -5.08 13.50 29.52
C GLY A 169 -4.40 14.72 28.89
N VAL A 170 -3.12 14.59 28.66
CA VAL A 170 -2.26 15.65 28.11
C VAL A 170 -1.72 15.19 26.76
N ALA A 171 -1.88 16.05 25.75
CA ALA A 171 -1.20 15.86 24.48
C ALA A 171 0.30 16.21 24.61
N HIS A 172 1.13 15.47 23.90
CA HIS A 172 2.53 15.81 23.70
C HIS A 172 2.81 15.76 22.20
N LEU A 173 3.18 16.90 21.63
CA LEU A 173 3.64 17.00 20.25
C LEU A 173 4.92 17.83 20.23
N GLU A 174 5.99 17.21 19.75
CA GLU A 174 7.24 17.87 19.44
C GLU A 174 7.68 17.43 18.04
N ILE A 175 7.71 18.36 17.11
CA ILE A 175 8.30 18.16 15.78
C ILE A 175 9.82 18.20 15.98
N GLY A 176 10.55 17.23 15.43
CA GLY A 176 12.01 17.18 15.50
C GLY A 176 12.67 17.42 14.15
N THR A 177 11.95 17.14 13.08
CA THR A 177 12.50 17.21 11.72
C THR A 177 11.42 17.47 10.70
N VAL A 178 11.74 18.29 9.70
CA VAL A 178 10.97 18.50 8.48
C VAL A 178 11.71 17.88 7.32
N ILE A 179 11.02 17.15 6.46
CA ILE A 179 11.59 16.64 5.22
C ILE A 179 11.15 17.57 4.10
N HIS A 180 12.13 18.20 3.44
CA HIS A 180 11.94 19.02 2.26
C HIS A 180 12.07 18.14 1.03
N GLY A 181 10.96 17.72 0.44
CA GLY A 181 10.95 17.04 -0.84
C GLY A 181 11.10 18.04 -1.98
N TYR A 182 12.08 17.81 -2.84
CA TYR A 182 12.35 18.65 -4.01
C TYR A 182 12.08 17.93 -5.34
N ARG A 183 11.77 16.66 -5.28
CA ARG A 183 11.28 15.81 -6.37
C ARG A 183 10.26 14.81 -5.83
N MET A 184 9.59 14.03 -6.62
CA MET A 184 8.30 13.37 -6.40
C MET A 184 7.14 14.34 -6.47
N GLY A 185 6.33 14.04 -7.42
CA GLY A 185 5.26 14.90 -7.78
C GLY A 185 4.13 14.99 -6.79
N ARG A 186 3.26 15.87 -7.15
CA ARG A 186 2.06 16.27 -6.43
C ARG A 186 1.13 15.07 -6.27
N VAL A 187 1.01 14.59 -5.05
CA VAL A 187 0.18 13.44 -4.70
C VAL A 187 -1.32 13.66 -5.02
N HIS A 188 -1.76 14.89 -5.23
CA HIS A 188 -3.16 15.26 -5.43
C HIS A 188 -3.40 16.42 -6.38
N GLN A 189 -2.65 16.61 -7.45
CA GLN A 189 -3.05 17.59 -8.46
C GLN A 189 -3.36 16.96 -9.81
N ILE A 190 -4.65 16.81 -10.06
CA ILE A 190 -5.23 16.99 -11.37
C ILE A 190 -4.90 18.42 -11.81
N ILE A 191 -4.05 18.53 -12.86
CA ILE A 191 -3.86 19.72 -13.69
C ILE A 191 -3.04 20.85 -13.08
N ALA A 192 -1.75 20.86 -13.36
CA ALA A 192 -1.11 22.07 -13.86
C ALA A 192 -0.29 21.64 -15.08
N GLU A 193 -0.64 22.16 -16.24
CA GLU A 193 0.17 22.13 -17.45
C GLU A 193 1.61 22.51 -17.10
N ASN A 194 2.57 21.57 -17.26
CA ASN A 194 4.01 21.68 -17.01
C ASN A 194 4.59 21.20 -15.67
N SER A 195 3.98 20.28 -14.94
CA SER A 195 4.68 19.64 -13.83
C SER A 195 4.83 18.13 -14.05
N ARG A 196 6.05 17.69 -14.31
CA ARG A 196 6.47 16.29 -14.21
C ARG A 196 6.32 15.84 -12.77
N GLY A 197 5.29 15.07 -12.47
CA GLY A 197 4.93 14.88 -11.08
C GLY A 197 4.51 13.48 -10.67
N LEU A 198 4.07 12.69 -11.56
CA LEU A 198 3.88 11.26 -11.56
C LEU A 198 4.67 10.81 -12.79
N ASN A 199 5.29 9.65 -12.79
CA ASN A 199 6.22 9.20 -13.84
C ASN A 199 7.63 9.83 -13.75
N ASP A 200 8.17 9.89 -12.55
CA ASP A 200 9.60 10.11 -12.37
C ASP A 200 10.41 8.86 -12.74
N SER A 201 9.74 7.72 -13.01
CA SER A 201 10.37 6.53 -13.61
C SER A 201 10.51 6.68 -15.13
N GLY A 202 11.49 5.98 -15.70
CA GLY A 202 11.76 6.04 -17.15
C GLY A 202 10.62 5.44 -17.99
N ASP A 203 10.55 5.86 -19.27
CA ASP A 203 9.45 5.55 -20.19
C ASP A 203 9.36 4.06 -20.59
N CYS A 204 10.35 3.22 -20.27
CA CYS A 204 10.33 1.78 -20.53
C CYS A 204 9.55 0.98 -19.47
N ASN A 205 9.15 1.61 -18.37
CA ASN A 205 8.42 0.94 -17.31
C ASN A 205 6.98 0.61 -17.72
N TYR A 206 6.48 -0.48 -17.19
CA TYR A 206 5.09 -0.92 -17.36
C TYR A 206 4.35 -0.70 -16.04
N ASP A 207 3.26 0.07 -16.07
CA ASP A 207 2.35 0.13 -14.94
C ASP A 207 1.89 -1.27 -14.55
N VAL A 208 1.72 -1.55 -13.26
CA VAL A 208 1.39 -2.90 -12.77
C VAL A 208 0.10 -3.48 -13.38
N ASN A 209 -0.80 -2.63 -13.87
CA ASN A 209 -2.03 -3.05 -14.54
C ASN A 209 -1.86 -3.32 -16.05
N CYS A 210 -0.65 -3.14 -16.61
CA CYS A 210 -0.33 -3.62 -17.96
C CYS A 210 -0.30 -5.15 -18.00
N SER A 211 -0.64 -5.72 -19.16
CA SER A 211 -0.53 -7.16 -19.36
C SER A 211 0.94 -7.58 -19.53
N ILE A 212 1.33 -8.63 -18.82
CA ILE A 212 2.67 -9.22 -18.87
C ILE A 212 2.65 -10.69 -19.33
N GLY A 213 1.52 -11.17 -19.82
CA GLY A 213 1.31 -12.54 -20.29
C GLY A 213 0.21 -13.27 -19.52
N ASN A 214 -0.59 -14.05 -20.23
CA ASN A 214 -1.78 -14.72 -19.67
C ASN A 214 -1.47 -15.77 -18.60
N ASP A 215 -0.26 -16.29 -18.57
CA ASP A 215 0.24 -17.31 -17.62
C ASP A 215 0.43 -16.76 -16.21
N PHE A 216 0.64 -15.44 -16.06
CA PHE A 216 0.85 -14.80 -14.77
C PHE A 216 -0.20 -13.74 -14.40
N GLU A 217 -1.11 -13.37 -15.32
CA GLU A 217 -2.02 -12.22 -15.14
C GLU A 217 -2.89 -12.32 -13.87
N ASN A 218 -3.56 -13.46 -13.66
CA ASN A 218 -4.38 -13.67 -12.46
C ASN A 218 -3.55 -13.69 -11.17
N LYS A 219 -2.31 -14.17 -11.23
CA LYS A 219 -1.38 -14.17 -10.10
C LYS A 219 -0.91 -12.76 -9.80
N LYS A 220 -0.57 -11.98 -10.83
CA LYS A 220 -0.19 -10.56 -10.72
C LYS A 220 -1.28 -9.75 -10.04
N ASP A 221 -2.56 -9.94 -10.42
CA ASP A 221 -3.69 -9.22 -9.83
C ASP A 221 -3.84 -9.45 -8.32
N LEU A 222 -3.40 -10.58 -7.82
CA LEU A 222 -3.34 -10.87 -6.40
C LEU A 222 -2.09 -10.27 -5.74
N VAL A 223 -0.89 -10.58 -6.28
CA VAL A 223 0.37 -10.22 -5.60
C VAL A 223 0.72 -8.74 -5.68
N LYS A 224 0.23 -7.98 -6.67
CA LYS A 224 0.38 -6.52 -6.69
C LYS A 224 -0.19 -5.84 -5.43
N LYS A 225 -1.21 -6.44 -4.80
CA LYS A 225 -1.83 -5.95 -3.56
C LYS A 225 -0.95 -6.14 -2.32
N THR A 226 0.17 -6.84 -2.43
CA THR A 226 1.13 -7.04 -1.34
C THR A 226 2.19 -5.95 -1.32
N VAL A 227 2.41 -5.26 -2.43
CA VAL A 227 3.53 -4.33 -2.62
C VAL A 227 3.15 -2.93 -2.14
N ALA A 228 4.10 -2.24 -1.53
CA ALA A 228 3.92 -0.90 -1.00
C ALA A 228 5.16 -0.03 -1.20
N LEU A 229 4.92 1.27 -1.42
CA LEU A 229 5.96 2.29 -1.41
C LEU A 229 6.33 2.61 0.04
N LEU A 230 7.63 2.61 0.33
CA LEU A 230 8.20 2.80 1.66
C LEU A 230 8.95 4.14 1.73
N ASN A 231 8.44 5.08 2.54
CA ASN A 231 9.14 6.32 2.89
C ASN A 231 9.92 6.11 4.18
N LEU A 232 11.23 6.29 4.13
CA LEU A 232 12.13 6.02 5.24
C LEU A 232 12.18 7.13 6.30
N GLY A 233 11.39 8.20 6.13
CA GLY A 233 11.33 9.31 7.09
C GLY A 233 12.57 10.22 7.13
N ASN A 234 13.55 9.98 6.27
CA ASN A 234 14.80 10.74 6.17
C ASN A 234 14.98 11.46 4.82
N GLY A 235 13.97 11.43 3.95
CA GLY A 235 14.02 11.97 2.59
C GLY A 235 14.37 10.93 1.53
N GLN A 236 14.32 9.64 1.86
CA GLN A 236 14.62 8.53 0.96
C GLN A 236 13.45 7.56 0.86
N LEU A 237 13.39 6.81 -0.23
CA LEU A 237 12.35 5.83 -0.54
C LEU A 237 12.95 4.47 -0.89
N CYS A 238 12.16 3.45 -0.57
CA CYS A 238 12.33 2.07 -0.99
C CYS A 238 10.97 1.47 -1.40
N SER A 239 10.99 0.26 -1.90
CA SER A 239 9.83 -0.60 -2.08
C SER A 239 9.80 -1.69 -1.00
N SER A 240 8.63 -2.27 -0.76
CA SER A 240 8.45 -3.33 0.23
C SER A 240 7.26 -4.21 -0.13
N SER A 241 7.10 -5.33 0.58
CA SER A 241 5.91 -6.17 0.44
C SER A 241 5.42 -6.70 1.79
N LEU A 242 4.10 -6.70 1.99
CA LEU A 242 3.48 -7.48 3.07
C LEU A 242 3.71 -8.96 2.83
N ILE A 243 4.16 -9.69 3.86
CA ILE A 243 4.51 -11.09 3.73
C ILE A 243 3.72 -11.97 4.71
N ASN A 244 3.24 -13.12 4.24
CA ASN A 244 2.46 -14.06 5.02
C ASN A 244 3.34 -14.89 5.96
N THR A 245 2.72 -15.40 7.02
CA THR A 245 3.31 -16.38 7.95
C THR A 245 2.68 -17.75 7.75
N THR A 246 3.31 -18.81 8.25
CA THR A 246 2.71 -20.17 8.27
C THR A 246 1.42 -20.22 9.08
N LEU A 247 1.15 -19.22 9.94
CA LEU A 247 -0.08 -19.12 10.72
C LEU A 247 -1.22 -18.46 9.94
N SER A 248 -0.92 -17.80 8.81
CA SER A 248 -1.90 -17.00 8.03
C SER A 248 -2.70 -16.01 8.90
N ASN A 249 -2.07 -15.44 9.92
CA ASN A 249 -2.68 -14.59 10.94
C ASN A 249 -2.67 -13.10 10.60
N LYS A 250 -2.20 -12.74 9.38
CA LYS A 250 -2.14 -11.37 8.87
C LYS A 250 -1.28 -10.43 9.74
N THR A 251 -0.31 -10.94 10.46
CA THR A 251 0.69 -10.10 11.13
C THR A 251 1.29 -9.15 10.10
N PRO A 252 1.30 -7.82 10.34
CA PRO A 252 1.66 -6.84 9.32
C PRO A 252 3.19 -6.75 9.12
N TYR A 253 3.81 -7.87 8.78
CA TYR A 253 5.21 -7.92 8.42
C TYR A 253 5.43 -7.36 7.02
N LEU A 254 6.42 -6.46 6.90
CA LEU A 254 6.94 -5.97 5.63
C LEU A 254 8.34 -6.52 5.41
N LEU A 255 8.55 -7.13 4.25
CA LEU A 255 9.86 -7.49 3.74
C LEU A 255 10.37 -6.35 2.85
N THR A 256 11.62 -5.93 3.07
CA THR A 256 12.34 -4.95 2.26
C THR A 256 13.84 -5.27 2.26
N ALA A 257 14.68 -4.39 1.73
CA ALA A 257 16.12 -4.55 1.71
C ALA A 257 16.78 -4.07 3.01
N ASN A 258 17.89 -4.70 3.41
CA ASN A 258 18.68 -4.30 4.58
C ASN A 258 19.28 -2.90 4.41
N HIS A 259 19.75 -2.55 3.21
CA HIS A 259 20.31 -1.22 2.97
C HIS A 259 19.27 -0.09 3.13
N CYS A 260 17.94 -0.37 3.07
CA CYS A 260 16.89 0.58 3.39
C CYS A 260 16.83 0.94 4.90
N LEU A 261 17.39 0.12 5.79
CA LEU A 261 17.56 0.44 7.21
C LEU A 261 18.72 1.41 7.48
N GLU A 262 19.67 1.48 6.57
CA GLU A 262 20.87 2.31 6.78
C GLU A 262 20.49 3.79 6.89
N ASN A 263 20.97 4.46 7.94
CA ASN A 263 20.68 5.87 8.21
C ASN A 263 19.19 6.23 8.32
N SER A 264 18.31 5.26 8.59
CA SER A 264 16.89 5.47 8.83
C SER A 264 16.44 4.85 10.16
N ASP A 265 15.35 5.40 10.71
CA ASP A 265 14.71 4.87 11.93
C ASP A 265 13.28 4.43 11.55
N PRO A 266 12.98 3.12 11.56
CA PRO A 266 11.66 2.62 11.20
C PRO A 266 10.50 3.21 12.02
N SER A 267 10.76 3.77 13.18
CA SER A 267 9.74 4.50 13.95
C SER A 267 9.18 5.72 13.19
N PHE A 268 9.95 6.29 12.25
CA PHE A 268 9.56 7.42 11.41
C PHE A 268 9.15 6.99 9.99
N TRP A 269 9.20 5.69 9.67
CA TRP A 269 8.78 5.24 8.36
C TRP A 269 7.29 5.50 8.14
N SER A 270 6.93 5.69 6.90
CA SER A 270 5.53 5.68 6.46
C SER A 270 5.40 4.84 5.18
N VAL A 271 4.29 4.12 5.07
CA VAL A 271 4.07 3.12 4.02
C VAL A 271 2.81 3.47 3.27
N ARG A 272 2.84 3.46 1.94
CA ARG A 272 1.67 3.68 1.09
C ARG A 272 1.34 2.42 0.30
N PHE A 273 0.09 1.96 0.46
CA PHE A 273 -0.47 0.81 -0.24
C PHE A 273 -1.32 1.22 -1.44
N ASN A 274 -1.49 0.30 -2.38
CA ASN A 274 -2.36 0.44 -3.55
C ASN A 274 -2.09 1.70 -4.39
N TRP A 275 -0.87 2.20 -4.39
CA TRP A 275 -0.49 3.29 -5.28
C TRP A 275 -0.19 2.75 -6.68
N MET A 276 -1.23 2.65 -7.50
CA MET A 276 -1.14 2.13 -8.86
C MET A 276 -2.07 2.91 -9.79
N SER A 277 -1.72 3.00 -11.06
CA SER A 277 -2.55 3.67 -12.06
C SER A 277 -3.79 2.85 -12.41
N PRO A 278 -4.98 3.46 -12.43
CA PRO A 278 -6.21 2.81 -12.91
C PRO A 278 -6.25 2.73 -14.45
N SER A 279 -5.48 3.56 -15.14
CA SER A 279 -5.35 3.61 -16.60
C SER A 279 -3.88 3.38 -16.95
N PRO A 280 -3.45 2.10 -17.10
CA PRO A 280 -2.04 1.76 -17.16
C PRO A 280 -1.35 2.26 -18.44
N ILE A 281 -0.15 2.76 -18.31
CA ILE A 281 0.78 3.08 -19.39
C ILE A 281 1.82 1.96 -19.48
N CYS A 282 2.13 1.51 -20.68
CA CYS A 282 2.92 0.32 -20.94
C CYS A 282 4.06 0.67 -21.91
N ALA A 283 5.21 1.05 -21.35
CA ALA A 283 6.41 1.50 -22.09
C ALA A 283 6.08 2.60 -23.13
N SER A 284 5.79 3.80 -22.65
CA SER A 284 5.43 4.95 -23.49
C SER A 284 5.84 6.26 -22.80
N GLU A 285 6.07 7.31 -23.57
CA GLU A 285 6.32 8.67 -23.08
C GLU A 285 5.05 9.34 -22.47
N GLU A 286 3.91 8.64 -22.43
CA GLU A 286 2.68 9.14 -21.81
C GLU A 286 2.75 9.04 -20.28
N GLU A 287 2.05 9.93 -19.56
CA GLU A 287 2.02 9.93 -18.10
C GLU A 287 0.87 9.08 -17.56
N SER A 288 1.17 8.25 -16.55
CA SER A 288 0.16 7.48 -15.81
C SER A 288 -0.73 8.39 -14.97
N LEU A 289 -1.99 8.00 -14.79
CA LEU A 289 -2.89 8.65 -13.85
C LEU A 289 -2.81 7.97 -12.48
N ASP A 290 -2.73 8.76 -11.41
CA ASP A 290 -2.81 8.26 -10.04
C ASP A 290 -4.25 8.01 -9.61
N ILE A 291 -4.47 7.00 -8.75
CA ILE A 291 -5.66 6.92 -7.92
C ILE A 291 -5.39 7.67 -6.62
N GLN A 292 -6.22 8.66 -6.36
CA GLN A 292 -6.12 9.48 -5.16
C GLN A 292 -6.67 8.70 -3.95
N THR A 293 -5.86 7.81 -3.38
CA THR A 293 -6.15 7.12 -2.14
C THR A 293 -5.08 7.44 -1.09
N ASN A 294 -5.50 7.60 0.15
CA ASN A 294 -4.59 7.89 1.26
C ASN A 294 -4.37 6.65 2.14
N PHE A 295 -4.08 5.50 1.52
CA PHE A 295 -3.82 4.25 2.23
C PHE A 295 -2.42 4.24 2.83
N THR A 296 -2.19 5.12 3.81
CA THR A 296 -0.88 5.30 4.45
C THR A 296 -0.89 4.84 5.90
N MET A 297 0.21 4.24 6.33
CA MET A 297 0.48 3.84 7.73
C MET A 297 1.82 4.42 8.18
N SER A 298 1.96 4.63 9.48
CA SER A 298 3.15 5.23 10.07
C SER A 298 3.76 4.33 11.13
N GLY A 299 5.08 4.18 11.06
CA GLY A 299 5.92 3.53 12.05
C GLY A 299 5.95 2.01 11.96
N ALA A 300 7.15 1.49 12.17
CA ALA A 300 7.44 0.06 12.21
C ALA A 300 8.55 -0.25 13.22
N GLU A 301 8.70 -1.53 13.54
CA GLU A 301 9.76 -2.07 14.37
C GLU A 301 10.54 -3.12 13.59
N VAL A 302 11.88 -3.07 13.66
CA VAL A 302 12.73 -4.11 13.06
C VAL A 302 12.56 -5.42 13.82
N LYS A 303 12.30 -6.51 13.09
CA LYS A 303 12.26 -7.87 13.63
C LYS A 303 13.51 -8.65 13.28
N ALA A 304 13.95 -8.60 12.03
CA ALA A 304 15.18 -9.25 11.59
C ALA A 304 15.78 -8.52 10.39
N ASN A 305 17.10 -8.57 10.27
CA ASN A 305 17.81 -8.10 9.08
C ASN A 305 19.16 -8.79 8.95
N ASN A 306 19.66 -8.92 7.73
CA ASN A 306 20.97 -9.49 7.48
C ASN A 306 21.54 -9.03 6.12
N ALA A 307 22.77 -8.55 6.14
CA ALA A 307 23.46 -8.12 4.92
C ALA A 307 23.90 -9.26 4.01
N LEU A 308 23.94 -10.52 4.51
CA LEU A 308 24.34 -11.70 3.72
C LEU A 308 23.43 -11.94 2.50
N SER A 309 22.15 -11.57 2.61
CA SER A 309 21.16 -11.60 1.53
C SER A 309 20.38 -10.28 1.44
N ASP A 310 20.90 -9.24 2.05
CA ASP A 310 20.34 -7.87 2.04
C ASP A 310 18.84 -7.80 2.41
N PHE A 311 18.35 -8.61 3.34
CA PHE A 311 16.95 -8.54 3.76
C PHE A 311 16.75 -7.73 5.04
N ALA A 312 15.59 -7.08 5.14
CA ALA A 312 15.04 -6.55 6.38
C ALA A 312 13.57 -6.93 6.51
N LEU A 313 13.19 -7.43 7.68
CA LEU A 313 11.81 -7.69 8.08
C LEU A 313 11.44 -6.70 9.18
N VAL A 314 10.39 -5.93 8.94
CA VAL A 314 9.83 -5.02 9.95
C VAL A 314 8.37 -5.36 10.21
N GLU A 315 7.86 -5.04 11.38
CA GLU A 315 6.44 -5.15 11.72
C GLU A 315 5.84 -3.75 11.85
N LEU A 316 4.79 -3.48 11.10
CA LEU A 316 4.04 -2.23 11.22
C LEU A 316 3.38 -2.14 12.60
N TYR A 317 3.35 -0.95 13.19
CA TYR A 317 2.74 -0.76 14.51
C TYR A 317 1.22 -0.95 14.55
N ASN A 318 0.56 -0.85 13.43
CA ASN A 318 -0.89 -1.06 13.30
C ASN A 318 -1.20 -2.22 12.36
N GLU A 319 -2.32 -2.89 12.62
CA GLU A 319 -2.92 -3.81 11.65
C GLU A 319 -3.35 -3.06 10.40
N VAL A 320 -3.20 -3.70 9.24
CA VAL A 320 -3.66 -3.11 7.98
C VAL A 320 -5.18 -3.25 7.89
N PRO A 321 -5.92 -2.15 7.67
CA PRO A 321 -7.38 -2.19 7.57
C PRO A 321 -7.86 -3.14 6.48
N GLU A 322 -8.85 -3.97 6.79
CA GLU A 322 -9.44 -4.90 5.80
C GLU A 322 -10.05 -4.19 4.59
N SER A 323 -10.56 -2.97 4.79
CA SER A 323 -11.13 -2.13 3.75
C SER A 323 -10.13 -1.70 2.66
N TRP A 324 -8.83 -1.84 2.92
CA TRP A 324 -7.80 -1.44 1.95
C TRP A 324 -7.53 -2.48 0.87
N ASP A 325 -8.17 -3.65 0.95
CA ASP A 325 -8.04 -4.72 -0.04
C ASP A 325 -6.58 -5.11 -0.35
N VAL A 326 -5.74 -5.15 0.69
CA VAL A 326 -4.34 -5.61 0.59
C VAL A 326 -4.24 -7.12 0.71
N ALA A 327 -3.10 -7.67 0.29
CA ALA A 327 -2.76 -9.09 0.41
C ALA A 327 -1.42 -9.26 1.15
N PHE A 328 -1.16 -10.46 1.66
CA PHE A 328 0.08 -10.86 2.30
C PHE A 328 0.72 -11.94 1.44
N ALA A 329 1.88 -11.66 0.87
CA ALA A 329 2.54 -12.51 -0.12
C ALA A 329 2.94 -13.87 0.45
N GLY A 330 2.66 -14.92 -0.31
CA GLY A 330 3.29 -16.21 -0.10
C GLY A 330 4.78 -16.16 -0.44
N TRP A 331 5.53 -17.11 0.06
CA TRP A 331 6.97 -17.20 -0.13
C TRP A 331 7.44 -18.64 -0.36
N ASP A 332 8.65 -18.77 -0.92
CA ASP A 332 9.34 -20.03 -1.13
C ASP A 332 10.78 -19.95 -0.60
N SER A 333 11.07 -20.72 0.44
CA SER A 333 12.40 -20.78 1.08
C SER A 333 13.27 -21.94 0.59
N THR A 334 12.83 -22.71 -0.41
CA THR A 334 13.57 -23.89 -0.91
C THR A 334 14.82 -23.53 -1.68
N ASP A 335 14.93 -22.28 -2.13
CA ASP A 335 16.05 -21.82 -2.94
C ASP A 335 16.21 -22.60 -4.26
N GLU A 336 15.12 -23.18 -4.78
CA GLU A 336 15.09 -23.81 -6.10
C GLU A 336 15.24 -22.77 -7.20
N LEU A 337 15.87 -23.13 -8.33
CA LEU A 337 16.02 -22.24 -9.47
C LEU A 337 14.65 -21.96 -10.08
N PRO A 338 14.24 -20.70 -10.20
CA PRO A 338 12.99 -20.33 -10.86
C PRO A 338 13.12 -20.51 -12.38
N VAL A 339 11.99 -20.61 -13.08
CA VAL A 339 11.95 -20.72 -14.55
C VAL A 339 11.57 -19.40 -15.21
N MET A 340 10.99 -18.49 -14.47
CA MET A 340 10.66 -17.12 -14.84
C MET A 340 10.44 -16.31 -13.57
N GLU A 341 10.58 -14.99 -13.64
CA GLU A 341 10.36 -14.10 -12.51
C GLU A 341 9.55 -12.87 -12.89
N VAL A 342 8.86 -12.37 -11.89
CA VAL A 342 8.14 -11.08 -11.95
C VAL A 342 8.55 -10.21 -10.78
N GLY A 343 9.04 -9.00 -11.07
CA GLY A 343 9.25 -7.93 -10.09
C GLY A 343 8.07 -6.96 -10.08
N ILE A 344 7.64 -6.53 -8.89
CA ILE A 344 6.62 -5.48 -8.72
C ILE A 344 7.18 -4.45 -7.74
N HIS A 345 7.24 -3.18 -8.14
CA HIS A 345 8.06 -2.18 -7.45
C HIS A 345 7.56 -0.74 -7.67
N HIS A 346 8.20 0.22 -6.98
CA HIS A 346 7.95 1.66 -7.10
C HIS A 346 9.25 2.39 -7.50
N PRO A 347 9.64 2.39 -8.78
CA PRO A 347 10.85 3.05 -9.23
C PRO A 347 10.71 4.57 -9.10
N ASN A 348 11.74 5.25 -8.57
CA ASN A 348 11.75 6.70 -8.34
C ASN A 348 10.53 7.20 -7.53
N GLY A 349 9.91 6.33 -6.71
CA GLY A 349 8.71 6.65 -5.96
C GLY A 349 7.44 6.81 -6.81
N ASP A 350 7.47 6.39 -8.06
CA ASP A 350 6.34 6.44 -9.00
C ASP A 350 5.25 5.42 -8.66
N VAL A 351 4.11 5.49 -9.35
CA VAL A 351 3.07 4.47 -9.28
C VAL A 351 3.64 3.08 -9.54
N MET A 352 3.01 2.08 -8.96
CA MET A 352 3.49 0.69 -9.00
C MET A 352 3.73 0.21 -10.43
N LYS A 353 4.93 -0.31 -10.68
CA LYS A 353 5.37 -0.86 -11.96
C LYS A 353 5.58 -2.37 -11.85
N VAL A 354 5.70 -3.02 -13.00
CA VAL A 354 5.96 -4.45 -13.12
C VAL A 354 7.05 -4.70 -14.17
N CYS A 355 7.92 -5.66 -13.88
CA CYS A 355 8.89 -6.20 -14.81
C CYS A 355 8.83 -7.73 -14.83
N ARG A 356 9.25 -8.36 -15.93
CA ARG A 356 9.23 -9.80 -16.15
C ARG A 356 10.50 -10.27 -16.85
N ASP A 357 11.08 -11.37 -16.33
CA ASP A 357 12.14 -12.17 -16.95
C ASP A 357 11.61 -13.58 -17.25
N ASP A 358 11.79 -14.03 -18.49
CA ASP A 358 11.39 -15.37 -18.96
C ASP A 358 12.57 -16.36 -18.98
N SER A 359 13.77 -15.91 -18.59
CA SER A 359 15.00 -16.70 -18.72
C SER A 359 15.32 -17.54 -17.48
N GLY A 360 14.78 -17.17 -16.32
CA GLY A 360 15.08 -17.78 -15.03
C GLY A 360 16.39 -17.27 -14.40
N ALA A 361 16.28 -16.74 -13.18
CA ALA A 361 17.41 -16.21 -12.42
C ALA A 361 18.41 -17.30 -12.02
N VAL A 362 19.68 -16.94 -11.94
CA VAL A 362 20.76 -17.83 -11.49
C VAL A 362 21.31 -17.38 -10.14
N LYS A 363 21.95 -18.30 -9.40
CA LYS A 363 22.58 -18.04 -8.11
C LYS A 363 23.95 -17.43 -8.31
N GLU A 364 24.20 -16.29 -7.64
CA GLU A 364 25.48 -15.61 -7.64
C GLU A 364 25.85 -15.09 -6.25
N ASN A 365 27.11 -14.65 -6.09
CA ASN A 365 27.59 -13.98 -4.89
C ASN A 365 28.14 -12.60 -5.29
N ALA A 366 27.41 -11.55 -4.92
CA ALA A 366 27.77 -10.17 -5.20
C ALA A 366 28.52 -9.58 -4.00
N ASN A 367 29.88 -9.64 -4.01
CA ASN A 367 30.74 -9.10 -2.97
C ASN A 367 30.43 -9.58 -1.53
N GLY A 368 30.00 -10.83 -1.40
CA GLY A 368 29.63 -11.45 -0.13
C GLY A 368 28.12 -11.51 0.14
N THR A 369 27.30 -10.89 -0.69
CA THR A 369 25.85 -11.00 -0.63
C THR A 369 25.36 -12.11 -1.57
N GLU A 370 24.59 -13.05 -1.04
CA GLU A 370 24.01 -14.17 -1.80
C GLU A 370 22.75 -13.72 -2.55
N VAL A 371 22.80 -13.76 -3.88
CA VAL A 371 21.78 -13.16 -4.75
C VAL A 371 21.23 -14.09 -5.80
N TRP A 372 20.02 -13.81 -6.27
CA TRP A 372 19.51 -14.13 -7.58
C TRP A 372 20.02 -13.10 -8.56
N LEU A 373 20.64 -13.51 -9.65
CA LEU A 373 21.01 -12.67 -10.77
C LEU A 373 19.96 -12.86 -11.87
N ILE A 374 19.19 -11.80 -12.14
CA ILE A 374 18.45 -11.62 -13.40
C ILE A 374 19.51 -11.28 -14.44
N GLY A 375 19.62 -12.06 -15.49
CA GLY A 375 20.67 -11.95 -16.48
C GLY A 375 20.77 -10.56 -17.12
N GLY A 376 21.81 -10.37 -17.92
CA GLY A 376 22.01 -9.10 -18.62
C GLY A 376 23.27 -9.11 -19.46
N VAL A 377 23.39 -8.16 -20.39
CA VAL A 377 24.45 -8.09 -21.38
C VAL A 377 25.83 -7.96 -20.72
N SER A 378 25.96 -7.10 -19.71
CA SER A 378 27.22 -6.91 -18.99
C SER A 378 27.60 -8.09 -18.10
N ALA A 379 26.62 -8.84 -17.60
CA ALA A 379 26.85 -10.09 -16.86
C ALA A 379 27.17 -11.26 -17.78
N GLY A 380 26.95 -11.15 -19.10
CA GLY A 380 27.16 -12.21 -20.08
C GLY A 380 26.17 -13.39 -19.96
N ILE A 381 25.02 -13.16 -19.34
CA ILE A 381 23.96 -14.14 -19.09
C ILE A 381 22.63 -13.50 -19.47
N GLY A 382 21.92 -14.03 -20.47
CA GLY A 382 20.62 -13.50 -20.89
C GLY A 382 20.65 -12.07 -21.45
N ASN A 383 19.49 -11.43 -21.49
CA ASN A 383 19.28 -10.09 -22.03
C ASN A 383 18.61 -9.13 -21.03
N GLY A 384 18.59 -9.46 -19.73
CA GLY A 384 17.86 -8.70 -18.73
C GLY A 384 16.35 -8.96 -18.77
N TRP A 385 15.58 -7.98 -18.35
CA TRP A 385 14.11 -8.06 -18.34
C TRP A 385 13.54 -8.05 -19.76
N GLU A 386 12.62 -8.98 -20.08
CA GLU A 386 11.86 -8.95 -21.34
C GLU A 386 10.75 -7.89 -21.32
N ILE A 387 10.23 -7.55 -20.14
CA ILE A 387 9.19 -6.52 -19.96
C ILE A 387 9.62 -5.61 -18.82
N GLY A 388 9.60 -4.29 -19.06
CA GLY A 388 9.93 -3.30 -18.05
C GLY A 388 11.37 -3.35 -17.58
N THR A 389 11.64 -2.80 -16.41
CA THR A 389 12.95 -2.82 -15.73
C THR A 389 12.78 -2.43 -14.27
N THR A 390 13.86 -2.38 -13.48
CA THR A 390 13.87 -1.69 -12.19
C THR A 390 14.75 -0.44 -12.24
N GLU A 391 14.48 0.53 -11.38
CA GLU A 391 15.29 1.75 -11.21
C GLU A 391 15.48 2.06 -9.72
N SER A 392 16.20 3.10 -9.37
CA SER A 392 16.36 3.56 -7.99
C SER A 392 15.00 3.75 -7.31
N GLY A 393 14.87 3.41 -6.03
CA GLY A 393 13.58 3.38 -5.32
C GLY A 393 12.88 2.02 -5.39
N SER A 394 13.24 1.16 -6.35
CA SER A 394 12.76 -0.22 -6.39
C SER A 394 13.39 -1.13 -5.32
N SER A 395 14.42 -0.67 -4.63
CA SER A 395 15.13 -1.37 -3.54
C SER A 395 14.16 -2.01 -2.55
N GLY A 396 14.36 -3.31 -2.26
CA GLY A 396 13.49 -4.06 -1.34
C GLY A 396 12.21 -4.59 -1.96
N SER A 397 11.92 -4.29 -3.24
CA SER A 397 10.76 -4.86 -3.95
C SER A 397 10.86 -6.37 -4.06
N PRO A 398 9.72 -7.10 -4.00
CA PRO A 398 9.71 -8.55 -4.09
C PRO A 398 10.02 -9.05 -5.50
N LEU A 399 10.75 -10.17 -5.56
CA LEU A 399 10.88 -11.03 -6.73
C LEU A 399 9.96 -12.22 -6.56
N PHE A 400 9.02 -12.41 -7.46
CA PHE A 400 8.09 -13.55 -7.48
C PHE A 400 8.55 -14.59 -8.50
N ASN A 401 8.48 -15.87 -8.13
CA ASN A 401 8.67 -16.98 -9.08
C ASN A 401 7.38 -17.25 -9.89
N GLU A 402 7.43 -18.25 -10.79
CA GLU A 402 6.30 -18.68 -11.62
C GLU A 402 5.02 -19.04 -10.84
N ASP A 403 5.14 -19.39 -9.56
CA ASP A 403 4.02 -19.69 -8.67
C ASP A 403 3.52 -18.47 -7.86
N ALA A 404 4.05 -17.27 -8.16
CA ALA A 404 3.74 -16.03 -7.46
C ALA A 404 4.09 -16.06 -5.95
N ARG A 405 5.19 -16.75 -5.60
CA ARG A 405 5.76 -16.73 -4.25
C ARG A 405 7.05 -15.90 -4.25
N ILE A 406 7.26 -15.15 -3.18
CA ILE A 406 8.49 -14.37 -3.00
C ILE A 406 9.67 -15.32 -2.87
N ILE A 407 10.69 -15.11 -3.69
CA ILE A 407 11.98 -15.79 -3.65
C ILE A 407 13.16 -14.86 -3.37
N GLY A 408 12.92 -13.55 -3.31
CA GLY A 408 13.94 -12.53 -3.04
C GLY A 408 13.38 -11.12 -2.94
N GLN A 409 14.26 -10.18 -2.63
CA GLN A 409 13.99 -8.73 -2.65
C GLN A 409 15.14 -7.99 -3.34
N LEU A 410 14.82 -6.91 -4.07
CA LEU A 410 15.80 -6.18 -4.89
C LEU A 410 16.91 -5.58 -4.03
N TYR A 411 18.16 -5.94 -4.34
CA TYR A 411 19.36 -5.41 -3.73
C TYR A 411 20.00 -4.31 -4.57
N ALA A 412 20.35 -4.59 -5.82
CA ALA A 412 21.07 -3.67 -6.71
C ALA A 412 20.95 -4.10 -8.17
N GLY A 413 21.63 -3.42 -9.07
CA GLY A 413 21.73 -3.79 -10.48
C GLY A 413 22.15 -2.67 -11.40
N GLN A 414 22.25 -2.98 -12.69
CA GLN A 414 22.63 -2.05 -13.75
C GLN A 414 21.51 -1.87 -14.79
N ALA A 415 20.36 -2.54 -14.59
CA ALA A 415 19.21 -2.35 -15.47
C ALA A 415 18.62 -0.95 -15.26
N PHE A 416 18.23 -0.27 -16.34
CA PHE A 416 17.55 1.02 -16.34
C PHE A 416 16.86 1.26 -17.68
N CYS A 417 15.98 2.27 -17.77
CA CYS A 417 15.36 2.66 -19.02
C CYS A 417 16.33 3.42 -19.95
N ASP A 418 16.31 3.07 -21.24
CA ASP A 418 16.94 3.81 -22.34
C ASP A 418 15.85 4.22 -23.34
N GLY A 419 15.20 5.35 -23.07
CA GLY A 419 13.95 5.73 -23.73
C GLY A 419 12.80 4.77 -23.36
N THR A 420 12.07 4.28 -24.35
CA THR A 420 10.97 3.32 -24.18
C THR A 420 11.41 1.86 -24.09
N ASP A 421 12.70 1.59 -24.25
CA ASP A 421 13.30 0.27 -24.09
C ASP A 421 14.15 0.23 -22.81
N ASN A 422 14.37 -0.93 -22.23
CA ASN A 422 15.38 -1.10 -21.20
C ASN A 422 16.77 -1.30 -21.82
N ASN A 423 17.81 -1.12 -21.01
CA ASN A 423 19.21 -1.22 -21.47
C ASN A 423 19.72 -2.67 -21.62
N ASN A 424 18.86 -3.67 -21.46
CA ASN A 424 19.20 -5.10 -21.47
C ASN A 424 20.31 -5.47 -20.46
N ASP A 425 20.40 -4.79 -19.33
CA ASP A 425 21.38 -5.09 -18.29
C ASP A 425 20.76 -5.82 -17.10
N TYR A 426 21.61 -6.25 -16.15
CA TYR A 426 21.23 -7.16 -15.06
C TYR A 426 20.69 -6.45 -13.83
N ASP A 427 19.90 -7.22 -13.03
CA ASP A 427 19.54 -6.90 -11.64
C ASP A 427 19.87 -8.06 -10.71
N ILE A 428 20.09 -7.76 -9.43
CA ILE A 428 20.37 -8.74 -8.39
C ILE A 428 19.41 -8.58 -7.21
N TYR A 429 18.88 -9.71 -6.76
CA TYR A 429 17.95 -9.80 -5.63
C TYR A 429 18.54 -10.66 -4.52
N GLY A 430 18.47 -10.22 -3.27
CA GLY A 430 18.82 -11.04 -2.13
C GLY A 430 17.98 -12.32 -2.09
N ARG A 431 18.62 -13.49 -1.88
CA ARG A 431 17.94 -14.79 -1.95
C ARG A 431 17.15 -15.06 -0.67
N PHE A 432 15.84 -15.28 -0.81
CA PHE A 432 14.96 -15.58 0.32
C PHE A 432 15.34 -16.86 1.07
N GLY A 433 15.75 -17.93 0.34
CA GLY A 433 16.21 -19.18 0.94
C GLY A 433 17.44 -18.98 1.84
N ILE A 434 18.32 -18.02 1.51
CA ILE A 434 19.45 -17.62 2.36
C ILE A 434 18.94 -16.83 3.57
N SER A 435 18.06 -15.85 3.35
CA SER A 435 17.42 -15.05 4.42
C SER A 435 16.68 -15.92 5.43
N TRP A 436 16.19 -17.09 4.99
CA TRP A 436 15.38 -18.00 5.80
C TRP A 436 16.12 -18.53 7.02
N ASP A 437 17.36 -19.02 6.86
CA ASP A 437 18.04 -19.76 7.92
C ASP A 437 19.56 -19.48 8.06
N SER A 438 20.11 -18.52 7.31
CA SER A 438 21.57 -18.28 7.36
C SER A 438 22.03 -17.41 8.54
N GLY A 439 21.14 -16.99 9.42
CA GLY A 439 21.45 -16.25 10.64
C GLY A 439 21.50 -17.14 11.88
N ASP A 440 22.29 -16.74 12.88
CA ASP A 440 22.46 -17.49 14.14
C ASP A 440 21.35 -17.19 15.18
N THR A 441 20.66 -16.06 15.05
CA THR A 441 19.64 -15.61 15.99
C THR A 441 18.34 -15.21 15.27
N PRO A 442 17.19 -15.13 15.97
CA PRO A 442 15.93 -14.68 15.38
C PRO A 442 16.02 -13.31 14.67
N GLU A 443 16.86 -12.42 15.19
CA GLU A 443 17.03 -11.06 14.64
C GLU A 443 17.82 -11.05 13.32
N THR A 444 18.40 -12.19 12.92
CA THR A 444 19.24 -12.30 11.72
C THR A 444 18.71 -13.24 10.66
N ARG A 445 17.47 -13.79 10.82
CA ARG A 445 16.87 -14.71 9.90
C ARG A 445 15.34 -14.64 9.90
N LEU A 446 14.70 -15.08 8.81
CA LEU A 446 13.26 -14.96 8.62
C LEU A 446 12.44 -16.06 9.31
N LYS A 447 12.97 -17.28 9.44
CA LYS A 447 12.17 -18.45 9.83
C LYS A 447 11.49 -18.32 11.18
N ASP A 448 12.13 -17.66 12.16
CA ASP A 448 11.55 -17.54 13.50
C ASP A 448 10.31 -16.62 13.53
N TRP A 449 10.20 -15.73 12.57
CA TRP A 449 9.08 -14.78 12.43
C TRP A 449 8.00 -15.31 11.49
N LEU A 450 8.39 -15.92 10.37
CA LEU A 450 7.45 -16.38 9.36
C LEU A 450 6.97 -17.83 9.57
N ASP A 451 7.70 -18.64 10.35
CA ASP A 451 7.27 -19.96 10.83
C ASP A 451 7.44 -20.09 12.37
N PRO A 452 6.73 -19.26 13.18
CA PRO A 452 6.96 -19.17 14.62
C PRO A 452 6.67 -20.46 15.39
N ASN A 453 5.87 -21.37 14.82
CA ASN A 453 5.60 -22.69 15.40
C ASN A 453 6.57 -23.78 14.95
N ASN A 454 7.59 -23.43 14.13
CA ASN A 454 8.55 -24.35 13.57
C ASN A 454 7.85 -25.55 12.88
N SER A 455 6.87 -25.24 12.04
CA SER A 455 6.06 -26.23 11.33
C SER A 455 6.85 -27.03 10.30
N GLY A 456 7.98 -26.48 9.85
CA GLY A 456 8.81 -27.03 8.78
C GLY A 456 8.24 -26.79 7.38
N GLN A 457 7.24 -25.91 7.24
CA GLN A 457 6.78 -25.49 5.92
C GLN A 457 7.88 -24.69 5.22
N VAL A 458 8.11 -25.01 3.97
CA VAL A 458 9.10 -24.35 3.12
C VAL A 458 8.46 -23.42 2.09
N ARG A 459 7.14 -23.38 2.02
CA ARG A 459 6.33 -22.56 1.11
C ARG A 459 5.02 -22.15 1.77
N THR A 460 4.54 -20.94 1.46
CA THR A 460 3.18 -20.49 1.80
C THR A 460 2.53 -19.85 0.58
N GLU A 461 1.19 -19.75 0.61
CA GLU A 461 0.43 -19.06 -0.42
C GLU A 461 0.15 -17.61 -0.03
N THR A 462 -0.09 -16.78 -1.04
CA THR A 462 -0.57 -15.41 -0.82
C THR A 462 -1.98 -15.44 -0.26
N ILE A 463 -2.20 -14.75 0.86
CA ILE A 463 -3.52 -14.56 1.43
C ILE A 463 -3.96 -13.11 1.23
N GLN A 464 -5.22 -12.92 0.89
CA GLN A 464 -5.78 -11.59 0.74
C GLN A 464 -6.57 -11.20 1.99
N ASN A 465 -6.52 -9.91 2.33
CA ASN A 465 -7.37 -9.34 3.36
C ASN A 465 -8.78 -9.09 2.78
N ILE A 466 -9.43 -10.12 2.29
CA ILE A 466 -10.80 -10.00 1.81
C ILE A 466 -11.74 -10.27 2.98
N LEU A 467 -12.83 -9.52 3.08
CA LEU A 467 -14.16 -10.02 3.40
C LEU A 467 -14.59 -11.07 2.34
N SER A 468 -13.70 -11.94 1.93
CA SER A 468 -14.02 -13.16 1.22
C SER A 468 -13.87 -14.26 2.24
N THR A 469 -14.97 -14.70 2.73
CA THR A 469 -15.20 -16.11 2.98
C THR A 469 -14.28 -16.89 2.04
N GLN A 470 -13.47 -17.81 2.57
CA GLN A 470 -12.74 -18.74 1.72
C GLN A 470 -13.73 -19.24 0.66
N ASP A 471 -13.51 -18.89 -0.59
CA ASP A 471 -14.29 -19.48 -1.67
C ASP A 471 -14.12 -20.99 -1.51
N PHE A 472 -15.20 -21.71 -1.44
CA PHE A 472 -15.14 -23.16 -1.44
C PHE A 472 -14.20 -23.54 -2.58
N ASP A 473 -13.02 -24.04 -2.23
CA ASP A 473 -11.84 -24.12 -3.11
C ASP A 473 -12.19 -24.62 -4.50
N GLY A 474 -11.49 -24.15 -5.53
CA GLY A 474 -11.78 -24.35 -6.94
C GLY A 474 -11.80 -25.79 -7.45
N THR A 475 -12.10 -26.78 -6.60
CA THR A 475 -12.18 -28.21 -6.94
C THR A 475 -13.61 -28.67 -7.27
N GLY A 476 -14.54 -27.74 -7.64
CA GLY A 476 -15.84 -28.12 -8.19
C GLY A 476 -16.81 -28.75 -7.20
N THR A 477 -16.74 -28.40 -5.92
CA THR A 477 -17.56 -29.00 -4.86
C THR A 477 -18.90 -28.31 -4.63
N LEU A 478 -19.08 -27.05 -5.11
CA LEU A 478 -20.32 -26.30 -5.01
C LEU A 478 -20.62 -25.58 -6.35
N ASP A 479 -21.51 -26.12 -7.13
CA ASP A 479 -22.02 -25.49 -8.35
C ASP A 479 -23.39 -24.86 -8.11
N ILE A 480 -23.58 -23.61 -8.56
CA ILE A 480 -24.83 -22.87 -8.41
C ILE A 480 -25.33 -22.50 -9.80
N TYR A 481 -26.43 -23.10 -10.19
CA TYR A 481 -27.02 -22.89 -11.51
C TYR A 481 -28.56 -23.03 -11.53
N PRO A 482 -29.27 -22.42 -12.48
CA PRO A 482 -28.76 -21.43 -13.42
C PRO A 482 -28.53 -20.06 -12.77
N ASN A 483 -27.59 -19.30 -13.30
CA ASN A 483 -27.41 -17.88 -12.97
C ASN A 483 -27.09 -17.11 -14.26
N PRO A 484 -28.04 -16.30 -14.81
CA PRO A 484 -29.31 -15.85 -14.20
C PRO A 484 -30.33 -16.95 -13.97
N ALA A 485 -31.10 -16.80 -12.88
CA ALA A 485 -32.17 -17.69 -12.48
C ALA A 485 -33.55 -17.06 -12.74
N ASN A 486 -34.54 -17.90 -13.08
CA ASN A 486 -35.93 -17.47 -13.26
C ASN A 486 -36.80 -17.87 -12.05
N THR A 487 -36.99 -19.17 -11.84
CA THR A 487 -37.85 -19.70 -10.77
C THR A 487 -37.12 -20.47 -9.70
N ARG A 488 -36.00 -21.07 -10.03
CA ARG A 488 -35.22 -21.93 -9.14
C ARG A 488 -33.71 -21.75 -9.35
N ILE A 489 -32.97 -22.05 -8.31
CA ILE A 489 -31.52 -22.21 -8.29
C ILE A 489 -31.21 -23.58 -7.73
N SER A 490 -30.34 -24.32 -8.40
CA SER A 490 -29.81 -25.58 -7.90
C SER A 490 -28.42 -25.37 -7.32
N ILE A 491 -28.16 -25.96 -6.17
CA ILE A 491 -26.85 -25.98 -5.52
C ILE A 491 -26.38 -27.43 -5.41
N THR A 492 -25.29 -27.76 -6.10
CA THR A 492 -24.62 -29.06 -5.95
C THR A 492 -23.66 -28.99 -4.78
N ASN A 493 -23.79 -29.87 -3.79
CA ASN A 493 -22.96 -29.91 -2.61
C ASN A 493 -22.48 -31.34 -2.33
N ASN A 494 -21.23 -31.63 -2.60
CA ASN A 494 -20.65 -32.97 -2.43
C ASN A 494 -19.76 -33.11 -1.18
N ARG A 495 -19.57 -32.04 -0.40
CA ARG A 495 -18.55 -32.02 0.67
C ARG A 495 -19.04 -31.55 2.03
N TYR A 496 -20.00 -30.65 2.09
CA TYR A 496 -20.38 -29.93 3.32
C TYR A 496 -21.75 -30.38 3.83
N PRO A 497 -21.82 -31.27 4.86
CA PRO A 497 -23.11 -31.87 5.31
C PRO A 497 -24.02 -30.89 6.03
N ASN A 498 -23.48 -29.83 6.61
CA ASN A 498 -24.21 -28.87 7.45
C ASN A 498 -24.23 -27.45 6.86
N LEU A 499 -24.29 -27.36 5.53
CA LEU A 499 -24.25 -26.08 4.83
C LEU A 499 -25.58 -25.32 4.99
N GLU A 500 -25.50 -24.09 5.49
CA GLU A 500 -26.61 -23.14 5.57
C GLU A 500 -26.52 -22.13 4.43
N TYR A 501 -27.66 -21.61 3.98
CA TYR A 501 -27.69 -20.53 3.02
C TYR A 501 -28.53 -19.36 3.48
N TYR A 502 -28.12 -18.14 3.04
CA TYR A 502 -28.77 -16.88 3.33
C TYR A 502 -28.86 -16.06 2.05
N PHE A 503 -30.05 -15.56 1.72
CA PHE A 503 -30.24 -14.59 0.66
C PHE A 503 -30.32 -13.18 1.20
N TYR A 504 -29.53 -12.27 0.62
CA TYR A 504 -29.51 -10.85 0.94
C TYR A 504 -29.85 -10.02 -0.31
N ASN A 505 -30.56 -8.91 -0.13
CA ASN A 505 -30.68 -7.88 -1.17
C ASN A 505 -29.41 -7.00 -1.18
N LEU A 506 -29.32 -6.08 -2.15
CA LEU A 506 -28.16 -5.15 -2.25
C LEU A 506 -28.04 -4.16 -1.08
N MET A 507 -29.06 -4.03 -0.23
CA MET A 507 -29.03 -3.22 0.99
C MET A 507 -28.53 -4.03 2.20
N GLY A 508 -28.10 -5.28 2.00
CA GLY A 508 -27.63 -6.17 3.08
C GLY A 508 -28.76 -6.74 3.97
N GLN A 509 -30.02 -6.56 3.59
CA GLN A 509 -31.15 -7.12 4.33
C GLN A 509 -31.30 -8.60 4.00
N LYS A 510 -31.35 -9.44 5.01
CA LYS A 510 -31.63 -10.87 4.87
C LYS A 510 -33.09 -11.07 4.45
N ILE A 511 -33.29 -11.71 3.30
CA ILE A 511 -34.61 -11.96 2.73
C ILE A 511 -35.16 -13.31 3.21
N TYR A 512 -34.35 -14.37 3.09
CA TYR A 512 -34.67 -15.69 3.63
C TYR A 512 -33.40 -16.54 3.75
N SER A 513 -33.53 -17.69 4.41
CA SER A 513 -32.44 -18.64 4.67
C SER A 513 -32.96 -20.05 4.80
N GLY A 514 -32.07 -21.02 4.71
CA GLY A 514 -32.38 -22.44 4.87
C GLY A 514 -31.11 -23.29 4.92
N ASN A 515 -31.29 -24.60 4.96
CA ASN A 515 -30.19 -25.55 5.03
C ASN A 515 -30.06 -26.35 3.73
N ILE A 516 -28.86 -26.75 3.42
CA ILE A 516 -28.49 -27.56 2.27
C ILE A 516 -27.99 -28.90 2.81
N SER A 517 -28.84 -29.93 2.78
CA SER A 517 -28.57 -31.23 3.41
C SER A 517 -28.30 -32.36 2.40
N ASN A 518 -28.49 -32.13 1.12
CA ASN A 518 -28.39 -33.13 0.06
C ASN A 518 -27.35 -32.77 -0.98
N THR A 519 -26.97 -33.72 -1.81
CA THR A 519 -26.00 -33.52 -2.89
C THR A 519 -26.49 -32.48 -3.93
N ILE A 520 -27.79 -32.41 -4.19
CA ILE A 520 -28.42 -31.39 -5.04
C ILE A 520 -29.60 -30.81 -4.30
N ASN A 521 -29.63 -29.51 -4.12
CA ASN A 521 -30.69 -28.77 -3.45
C ASN A 521 -31.28 -27.74 -4.39
N GLU A 522 -32.61 -27.67 -4.49
CA GLU A 522 -33.33 -26.66 -5.26
C GLU A 522 -33.89 -25.59 -4.32
N ILE A 523 -33.55 -24.35 -4.61
CA ILE A 523 -34.07 -23.16 -3.90
C ILE A 523 -35.05 -22.45 -4.81
N ASN A 524 -36.31 -22.31 -4.36
CA ASN A 524 -37.34 -21.56 -5.09
C ASN A 524 -37.08 -20.05 -4.94
N VAL A 525 -36.94 -19.33 -6.05
CA VAL A 525 -36.69 -17.89 -6.10
C VAL A 525 -37.82 -17.12 -6.84
N GLU A 526 -38.96 -17.75 -7.10
CA GLU A 526 -40.11 -17.12 -7.77
C GLU A 526 -40.67 -15.90 -7.02
N HIS A 527 -40.49 -15.86 -5.69
CA HIS A 527 -40.96 -14.77 -4.84
C HIS A 527 -40.01 -13.56 -4.85
N LEU A 528 -38.80 -13.68 -5.42
CA LEU A 528 -37.85 -12.58 -5.54
C LEU A 528 -38.18 -11.74 -6.77
N ASN A 529 -38.02 -10.42 -6.67
CA ASN A 529 -38.11 -9.53 -7.81
C ASN A 529 -36.91 -9.70 -8.74
N GLU A 530 -37.06 -9.29 -10.00
CA GLU A 530 -35.91 -9.21 -10.91
C GLU A 530 -34.83 -8.28 -10.31
N GLY A 531 -33.56 -8.69 -10.38
CA GLY A 531 -32.47 -7.92 -9.84
C GLY A 531 -31.30 -8.77 -9.35
N PHE A 532 -30.42 -8.11 -8.61
CA PHE A 532 -29.23 -8.72 -8.05
C PHE A 532 -29.44 -9.07 -6.57
N TYR A 533 -28.94 -10.25 -6.19
CA TYR A 533 -28.96 -10.77 -4.82
C TYR A 533 -27.61 -11.35 -4.46
N ILE A 534 -27.34 -11.45 -3.17
CA ILE A 534 -26.17 -12.14 -2.62
C ILE A 534 -26.66 -13.43 -1.96
N LEU A 535 -26.22 -14.57 -2.45
CA LEU A 535 -26.37 -15.87 -1.80
C LEU A 535 -25.13 -16.15 -0.96
N TYR A 536 -25.30 -16.14 0.35
CA TYR A 536 -24.27 -16.45 1.31
C TYR A 536 -24.45 -17.88 1.82
N LEU A 537 -23.39 -18.65 1.71
CA LEU A 537 -23.32 -20.06 2.14
C LEU A 537 -22.36 -20.18 3.31
N VAL A 538 -22.71 -20.92 4.35
CA VAL A 538 -21.84 -21.13 5.50
C VAL A 538 -21.95 -22.56 6.02
N ASP A 539 -20.81 -23.18 6.31
CA ASP A 539 -20.72 -24.42 7.09
C ASP A 539 -20.03 -24.09 8.42
N GLY A 540 -20.83 -24.06 9.49
CA GLY A 540 -20.34 -23.69 10.82
C GLY A 540 -19.35 -24.70 11.41
N ASP A 541 -19.44 -25.97 11.05
CA ASP A 541 -18.56 -27.02 11.56
C ASP A 541 -17.20 -27.02 10.84
N ALA A 542 -17.22 -26.71 9.54
CA ALA A 542 -15.99 -26.62 8.73
C ALA A 542 -15.33 -25.23 8.81
N ASN A 543 -15.97 -24.24 9.44
CA ASN A 543 -15.56 -22.84 9.49
C ASN A 543 -15.29 -22.24 8.09
N VAL A 544 -16.16 -22.60 7.13
CA VAL A 544 -16.08 -22.20 5.73
C VAL A 544 -17.32 -21.43 5.33
N SER A 545 -17.17 -20.36 4.56
CA SER A 545 -18.29 -19.61 4.02
C SER A 545 -17.99 -19.07 2.62
N SER A 546 -19.01 -18.78 1.82
CA SER A 546 -18.89 -18.20 0.47
C SER A 546 -20.06 -17.30 0.14
N ALA A 547 -19.81 -16.22 -0.59
CA ALA A 547 -20.82 -15.31 -1.12
C ALA A 547 -20.83 -15.37 -2.64
N LYS A 548 -22.00 -15.62 -3.24
CA LYS A 548 -22.17 -15.66 -4.70
C LYS A 548 -23.21 -14.64 -5.14
N LYS A 549 -22.90 -13.88 -6.18
CA LYS A 549 -23.85 -12.98 -6.84
C LYS A 549 -24.86 -13.80 -7.63
N ILE A 550 -26.15 -13.62 -7.36
CA ILE A 550 -27.25 -14.25 -8.07
C ILE A 550 -28.04 -13.18 -8.84
N ILE A 551 -28.35 -13.49 -10.07
CA ILE A 551 -29.16 -12.62 -10.95
C ILE A 551 -30.51 -13.29 -11.13
N ILE A 552 -31.61 -12.62 -10.73
CA ILE A 552 -32.97 -13.05 -11.03
C ILE A 552 -33.41 -12.31 -12.26
N LYS A 553 -33.79 -13.07 -13.29
CA LYS A 553 -34.28 -12.54 -14.56
C LYS A 553 -35.43 -13.41 -15.05
N ARG A 554 -36.58 -12.79 -15.35
CA ARG A 554 -37.81 -13.44 -15.85
C ARG A 554 -38.09 -13.13 -17.30
#